data_bdc835a8660a5e36a2249fa591753171
#
_entry.id   bdc835a8660a5e36a2249fa591753171
#
_cell.length_a   1.000
_cell.length_b   1.000
_cell.length_c   1.000
_cell.angle_alpha   90.00
_cell.angle_beta   90.00
_cell.angle_gamma   90.00
#
_symmetry.space_group_name_H-M   'P 1'
#
loop_
_entity.id
_entity.type
_entity.pdbx_description
1 polymer ?
#
loop_
_entity_poly.entity_id
_entity_poly.type
_entity_poly.pdbx_seq_one_letter_code
_entity_poly.pdbx_strand_id
1 'polypeptide(L)'
;MDYRIFVEPQQGTTYGRLLALARHADELGFGGFFTSDHYLSMGDGNGLPGPTDAWTTLAGLARDTRRIRLGTLVTPITFRHIGPLAVSVAQVDQMSGGRVELGLGAGWYEAEHQAQGLAFPAIGKRFDLLEDAL
;
A
#
# COMPACT_ATOMS: atom_id res chain seq x y z
N MET A 1 -7.10 -23.42 0.85
CA MET A 1 -6.62 -22.42 -0.12
C MET A 1 -6.69 -21.07 0.57
N ASP A 2 -5.63 -20.23 0.47
CA ASP A 2 -5.60 -18.90 1.11
C ASP A 2 -5.91 -17.83 0.04
N TYR A 3 -7.10 -17.27 0.11
CA TYR A 3 -7.54 -16.21 -0.81
C TYR A 3 -7.24 -14.84 -0.22
N ARG A 4 -6.73 -13.94 -1.03
CA ARG A 4 -6.37 -12.57 -0.65
C ARG A 4 -7.05 -11.58 -1.58
N ILE A 5 -7.47 -10.45 -1.04
CA ILE A 5 -8.06 -9.35 -1.79
C ILE A 5 -6.97 -8.32 -2.09
N PHE A 6 -6.94 -7.85 -3.32
CA PHE A 6 -6.15 -6.71 -3.74
C PHE A 6 -7.06 -5.60 -4.25
N VAL A 7 -6.78 -4.38 -3.83
CA VAL A 7 -7.54 -3.18 -4.23
C VAL A 7 -6.61 -2.06 -4.67
N GLU A 8 -7.12 -1.20 -5.54
CA GLU A 8 -6.41 -0.06 -6.12
C GLU A 8 -7.07 1.27 -5.71
N PRO A 9 -6.80 1.80 -4.50
CA PRO A 9 -7.47 2.97 -3.97
C PRO A 9 -7.30 4.24 -4.82
N GLN A 10 -6.19 4.38 -5.54
CA GLN A 10 -5.89 5.51 -6.42
C GLN A 10 -6.89 5.65 -7.58
N GLN A 11 -7.62 4.59 -7.92
CA GLN A 11 -8.66 4.64 -8.94
C GLN A 11 -9.93 5.38 -8.49
N GLY A 12 -10.01 5.74 -7.22
CA GLY A 12 -11.08 6.55 -6.66
C GLY A 12 -11.93 5.79 -5.65
N THR A 13 -11.57 5.93 -4.38
CA THR A 13 -12.35 5.37 -3.27
C THR A 13 -12.17 6.21 -2.01
N THR A 14 -12.94 5.91 -0.97
CA THR A 14 -12.82 6.54 0.34
C THR A 14 -12.36 5.53 1.38
N TYR A 15 -11.77 6.02 2.48
CA TYR A 15 -11.43 5.15 3.61
C TYR A 15 -12.64 4.33 4.10
N GLY A 16 -13.81 4.95 4.18
CA GLY A 16 -15.02 4.25 4.61
C GLY A 16 -15.40 3.04 3.73
N ARG A 17 -15.21 3.15 2.41
CA ARG A 17 -15.41 2.02 1.49
C ARG A 17 -14.36 0.93 1.65
N LEU A 18 -13.10 1.33 1.80
CA LEU A 18 -11.99 0.39 2.06
C LEU A 18 -12.20 -0.37 3.37
N LEU A 19 -12.60 0.35 4.43
CA LEU A 19 -12.90 -0.24 5.72
C LEU A 19 -14.07 -1.24 5.65
N ALA A 20 -15.15 -0.87 4.97
CA ALA A 20 -16.31 -1.76 4.80
C ALA A 20 -15.90 -3.05 4.09
N LEU A 21 -15.11 -2.94 3.01
CA LEU A 21 -14.61 -4.10 2.26
C LEU A 21 -13.66 -4.96 3.10
N ALA A 22 -12.71 -4.33 3.81
CA ALA A 22 -11.74 -5.06 4.65
C ALA A 22 -12.43 -5.80 5.81
N ARG A 23 -13.42 -5.18 6.46
CA ARG A 23 -14.22 -5.84 7.50
C ARG A 23 -15.00 -7.04 6.95
N HIS A 24 -15.64 -6.86 5.81
CA HIS A 24 -16.39 -7.96 5.18
C HIS A 24 -15.46 -9.11 4.78
N ALA A 25 -14.28 -8.80 4.24
CA ALA A 25 -13.27 -9.80 3.93
C ALA A 25 -12.77 -10.54 5.20
N ASP A 26 -12.56 -9.81 6.30
CA ASP A 26 -12.17 -10.37 7.59
C ASP A 26 -13.24 -11.32 8.14
N GLU A 27 -14.51 -10.93 8.07
CA GLU A 27 -15.67 -11.74 8.48
C GLU A 27 -15.82 -13.01 7.64
N LEU A 28 -15.61 -12.93 6.34
CA LEU A 28 -15.68 -14.06 5.41
C LEU A 28 -14.46 -14.98 5.46
N GLY A 29 -13.41 -14.62 6.23
CA GLY A 29 -12.24 -15.47 6.43
C GLY A 29 -11.21 -15.41 5.30
N PHE A 30 -11.16 -14.31 4.53
CA PHE A 30 -10.04 -14.08 3.60
C PHE A 30 -8.72 -13.97 4.38
N GLY A 31 -7.63 -14.50 3.81
CA GLY A 31 -6.33 -14.51 4.44
C GLY A 31 -5.61 -13.15 4.45
N GLY A 32 -5.90 -12.28 3.50
CA GLY A 32 -5.25 -10.96 3.40
C GLY A 32 -6.04 -9.93 2.63
N PHE A 33 -5.80 -8.66 2.96
CA PHE A 33 -6.29 -7.48 2.28
C PHE A 33 -5.10 -6.58 1.94
N PHE A 34 -4.86 -6.41 0.66
CA PHE A 34 -3.70 -5.68 0.14
C PHE A 34 -4.15 -4.47 -0.67
N THR A 35 -3.42 -3.38 -0.54
CA THR A 35 -3.62 -2.18 -1.36
C THR A 35 -2.42 -1.97 -2.28
N SER A 36 -2.66 -1.38 -3.45
CA SER A 36 -1.61 -0.68 -4.16
C SER A 36 -1.12 0.51 -3.31
N ASP A 37 0.10 0.97 -3.59
CA ASP A 37 0.65 2.20 -3.01
C ASP A 37 0.92 3.16 -4.17
N HIS A 38 -0.14 3.82 -4.61
CA HIS A 38 -0.15 4.76 -5.74
C HIS A 38 -0.90 6.05 -5.37
N TYR A 39 -0.42 7.17 -5.88
CA TYR A 39 -0.99 8.50 -5.67
C TYR A 39 -1.67 9.09 -6.92
N LEU A 40 -1.52 8.44 -8.07
CA LEU A 40 -2.10 8.89 -9.33
C LEU A 40 -2.97 7.79 -9.94
N SER A 41 -4.20 8.15 -10.35
CA SER A 41 -5.07 7.22 -11.06
C SER A 41 -4.47 6.81 -12.41
N MET A 42 -4.87 5.64 -12.89
CA MET A 42 -4.42 5.06 -14.15
C MET A 42 -5.63 4.82 -15.05
N GLY A 43 -5.42 4.90 -16.37
CA GLY A 43 -6.49 4.76 -17.35
C GLY A 43 -7.48 5.91 -17.32
N ASP A 44 -8.74 5.64 -17.64
CA ASP A 44 -9.79 6.65 -17.83
C ASP A 44 -10.47 7.12 -16.54
N GLY A 45 -10.03 6.61 -15.38
CA GLY A 45 -10.56 7.01 -14.07
C GLY A 45 -10.16 8.43 -13.70
N ASN A 46 -11.06 9.16 -13.04
CA ASN A 46 -10.77 10.51 -12.55
C ASN A 46 -10.06 10.54 -11.18
N GLY A 47 -9.90 9.38 -10.54
CA GLY A 47 -9.24 9.23 -9.25
C GLY A 47 -9.94 9.89 -8.05
N LEU A 48 -11.16 10.42 -8.23
CA LEU A 48 -11.86 11.12 -7.15
C LEU A 48 -12.42 10.16 -6.09
N PRO A 49 -12.41 10.57 -4.84
CA PRO A 49 -12.13 11.90 -4.25
C PRO A 49 -10.65 12.26 -4.10
N GLY A 50 -9.75 11.47 -4.57
CA GLY A 50 -8.31 11.67 -4.50
C GLY A 50 -7.57 10.43 -3.98
N PRO A 51 -6.25 10.40 -4.08
CA PRO A 51 -5.45 9.29 -3.61
C PRO A 51 -5.52 9.14 -2.09
N THR A 52 -5.28 7.90 -1.64
CA THR A 52 -5.05 7.59 -0.23
C THR A 52 -3.59 7.19 -0.06
N ASP A 53 -2.97 7.59 1.03
CA ASP A 53 -1.66 7.02 1.42
C ASP A 53 -1.88 5.59 1.95
N ALA A 54 -1.15 4.63 1.39
CA ALA A 54 -1.34 3.22 1.71
C ALA A 54 -1.07 2.92 3.18
N TRP A 55 0.03 3.40 3.75
CA TRP A 55 0.42 3.08 5.12
C TRP A 55 -0.46 3.79 6.15
N THR A 56 -0.91 5.02 5.87
CA THR A 56 -1.92 5.70 6.70
C THR A 56 -3.25 4.94 6.68
N THR A 57 -3.67 4.46 5.52
CA THR A 57 -4.88 3.63 5.37
C THR A 57 -4.75 2.31 6.13
N LEU A 58 -3.64 1.60 5.95
CA LEU A 58 -3.38 0.33 6.62
C LEU A 58 -3.31 0.49 8.15
N ALA A 59 -2.80 1.61 8.67
CA ALA A 59 -2.83 1.89 10.10
C ALA A 59 -4.26 1.95 10.66
N GLY A 60 -5.18 2.60 9.94
CA GLY A 60 -6.60 2.59 10.30
C GLY A 60 -7.20 1.19 10.24
N LEU A 61 -7.00 0.47 9.12
CA LEU A 61 -7.50 -0.89 8.95
C LEU A 61 -6.92 -1.86 10.00
N ALA A 62 -5.68 -1.66 10.44
CA ALA A 62 -5.04 -2.46 11.50
C ALA A 62 -5.83 -2.41 12.83
N ARG A 63 -6.42 -1.26 13.15
CA ARG A 63 -7.25 -1.08 14.35
C ARG A 63 -8.69 -1.54 14.17
N ASP A 64 -9.18 -1.48 12.94
CA ASP A 64 -10.58 -1.70 12.61
C ASP A 64 -10.92 -3.12 12.14
N THR A 65 -9.90 -3.98 11.92
CA THR A 65 -10.01 -5.40 11.59
C THR A 65 -9.35 -6.27 12.66
N ARG A 66 -9.57 -7.59 12.65
CA ARG A 66 -9.13 -8.47 13.74
C ARG A 66 -8.20 -9.61 13.34
N ARG A 67 -8.38 -10.23 12.18
CA ARG A 67 -7.68 -11.46 11.77
C ARG A 67 -6.96 -11.32 10.44
N ILE A 68 -7.58 -10.61 9.50
CA ILE A 68 -7.08 -10.48 8.13
C ILE A 68 -5.68 -9.84 8.11
N ARG A 69 -4.76 -10.42 7.36
CA ARG A 69 -3.44 -9.83 7.14
C ARG A 69 -3.56 -8.60 6.26
N LEU A 70 -2.69 -7.63 6.48
CA LEU A 70 -2.75 -6.33 5.83
C LEU A 70 -1.41 -6.00 5.18
N GLY A 71 -1.42 -5.45 3.99
CA GLY A 71 -0.17 -5.11 3.35
C GLY A 71 -0.30 -4.30 2.07
N THR A 72 0.85 -4.05 1.46
CA THR A 72 0.94 -3.41 0.15
C THR A 72 1.35 -4.43 -0.91
N LEU A 73 0.81 -4.27 -2.11
CA LEU A 73 1.21 -5.03 -3.28
C LEU A 73 1.36 -4.06 -4.47
N VAL A 74 2.46 -3.31 -4.51
CA VAL A 74 3.58 -3.23 -3.56
C VAL A 74 3.90 -1.77 -3.26
N THR A 75 4.63 -1.46 -2.19
CA THR A 75 5.20 -0.14 -1.95
C THR A 75 6.41 0.08 -2.85
N PRO A 76 6.46 1.14 -3.68
CA PRO A 76 7.64 1.49 -4.46
C PRO A 76 8.76 2.00 -3.55
N ILE A 77 9.96 1.47 -3.70
CA ILE A 77 11.14 1.89 -2.91
C ILE A 77 11.51 3.36 -3.14
N THR A 78 11.03 3.94 -4.23
CA THR A 78 11.26 5.33 -4.62
C THR A 78 10.35 6.35 -3.93
N PHE A 79 9.28 5.91 -3.26
CA PHE A 79 8.28 6.82 -2.67
C PHE A 79 8.70 7.38 -1.32
N ARG A 80 9.43 6.59 -0.52
CA ARG A 80 9.79 6.94 0.86
C ARG A 80 11.23 6.55 1.15
N HIS A 81 11.91 7.31 1.98
CA HIS A 81 13.18 6.86 2.55
C HIS A 81 12.95 5.61 3.38
N ILE A 82 13.86 4.63 3.25
CA ILE A 82 13.69 3.30 3.86
C ILE A 82 13.56 3.34 5.39
N GLY A 83 14.32 4.20 6.07
CA GLY A 83 14.24 4.32 7.52
C GLY A 83 12.85 4.73 8.01
N PRO A 84 12.27 5.88 7.55
CA PRO A 84 10.90 6.26 7.87
C PRO A 84 9.86 5.22 7.45
N LEU A 85 10.04 4.56 6.30
CA LEU A 85 9.14 3.48 5.87
C LEU A 85 9.16 2.32 6.87
N ALA A 86 10.34 1.86 7.26
CA ALA A 86 10.50 0.77 8.22
C ALA A 86 9.82 1.08 9.57
N VAL A 87 9.95 2.33 10.06
CA VAL A 87 9.26 2.77 11.28
C VAL A 87 7.74 2.72 11.11
N SER A 88 7.22 3.21 9.97
CA SER A 88 5.77 3.20 9.70
C SER A 88 5.24 1.76 9.62
N VAL A 89 5.93 0.88 8.91
CA VAL A 89 5.57 -0.54 8.78
C VAL A 89 5.55 -1.24 10.13
N ALA A 90 6.61 -1.07 10.94
CA ALA A 90 6.71 -1.66 12.27
C ALA A 90 5.60 -1.16 13.20
N GLN A 91 5.24 0.13 13.10
CA GLN A 91 4.15 0.68 13.91
C GLN A 91 2.79 0.13 13.48
N VAL A 92 2.52 0.02 12.19
CA VAL A 92 1.27 -0.59 11.68
C VAL A 92 1.20 -2.06 12.07
N ASP A 93 2.33 -2.78 12.03
CA ASP A 93 2.39 -4.17 12.47
C ASP A 93 2.05 -4.30 13.97
N GLN A 94 2.63 -3.45 14.81
CA GLN A 94 2.29 -3.38 16.23
C GLN A 94 0.78 -3.07 16.43
N MET A 95 0.25 -2.09 15.71
CA MET A 95 -1.17 -1.71 15.78
C MET A 95 -2.10 -2.85 15.36
N SER A 96 -1.67 -3.68 14.43
CA SER A 96 -2.42 -4.82 13.92
C SER A 96 -2.31 -6.06 14.80
N GLY A 97 -1.32 -6.15 15.70
CA GLY A 97 -0.97 -7.35 16.47
C GLY A 97 -0.20 -8.39 15.62
N GLY A 98 0.71 -7.95 14.76
CA GLY A 98 1.59 -8.83 13.98
C GLY A 98 0.99 -9.34 12.67
N ARG A 99 0.08 -8.57 12.04
CA ARG A 99 -0.63 -9.00 10.82
C ARG A 99 -0.13 -8.36 9.52
N VAL A 100 0.93 -7.55 9.57
CA VAL A 100 1.42 -6.84 8.39
C VAL A 100 2.27 -7.76 7.50
N GLU A 101 2.09 -7.61 6.21
CA GLU A 101 2.97 -8.14 5.16
C GLU A 101 3.43 -6.99 4.28
N LEU A 102 4.73 -6.70 4.30
CA LEU A 102 5.32 -5.65 3.47
C LEU A 102 5.67 -6.20 2.09
N GLY A 103 4.99 -5.70 1.06
CA GLY A 103 5.44 -5.85 -0.32
C GLY A 103 6.26 -4.64 -0.75
N LEU A 104 7.49 -4.87 -1.20
CA LEU A 104 8.38 -3.84 -1.78
C LEU A 104 8.59 -4.10 -3.27
N GLY A 105 8.77 -3.03 -4.04
CA GLY A 105 9.06 -3.10 -5.46
C GLY A 105 9.90 -1.91 -5.94
N ALA A 106 10.51 -2.06 -7.12
CA ALA A 106 11.38 -1.04 -7.71
C ALA A 106 10.66 0.22 -8.20
N GLY A 107 9.32 0.20 -8.27
CA GLY A 107 8.53 1.26 -8.89
C GLY A 107 8.54 1.20 -10.42
N TRP A 108 7.50 1.73 -11.06
CA TRP A 108 7.37 1.67 -12.53
C TRP A 108 6.66 2.89 -13.14
N TYR A 109 5.80 3.57 -12.39
CA TYR A 109 4.92 4.62 -12.91
C TYR A 109 5.59 6.00 -12.82
N GLU A 110 6.31 6.38 -13.88
CA GLU A 110 7.08 7.63 -13.93
C GLU A 110 6.20 8.88 -13.79
N ALA A 111 5.03 8.91 -14.45
CA ALA A 111 4.14 10.08 -14.41
C ALA A 111 3.70 10.44 -12.99
N GLU A 112 3.51 9.45 -12.13
CA GLU A 112 3.19 9.64 -10.72
C GLU A 112 4.36 10.26 -9.94
N HIS A 113 5.58 9.79 -10.17
CA HIS A 113 6.77 10.37 -9.56
C HIS A 113 6.93 11.84 -9.94
N GLN A 114 6.75 12.17 -11.22
CA GLN A 114 6.79 13.55 -11.70
C GLN A 114 5.71 14.41 -11.04
N ALA A 115 4.47 13.91 -10.97
CA ALA A 115 3.36 14.65 -10.36
C ALA A 115 3.57 14.92 -8.87
N GLN A 116 4.26 14.01 -8.15
CA GLN A 116 4.53 14.13 -6.72
C GLN A 116 5.90 14.74 -6.39
N GLY A 117 6.67 15.13 -7.40
CA GLY A 117 8.03 15.68 -7.21
C GLY A 117 9.03 14.66 -6.68
N LEU A 118 8.79 13.38 -6.93
CA LEU A 118 9.66 12.28 -6.51
C LEU A 118 10.69 11.94 -7.60
N ALA A 119 11.89 11.55 -7.18
CA ALA A 119 12.90 11.09 -8.11
C ALA A 119 12.49 9.76 -8.76
N PHE A 120 12.71 9.64 -10.08
CA PHE A 120 12.52 8.41 -10.83
C PHE A 120 13.82 8.02 -11.55
N PRO A 121 14.78 7.42 -10.85
CA PRO A 121 16.06 7.04 -11.44
C PRO A 121 15.93 5.89 -12.44
N ALA A 122 16.97 5.66 -13.23
CA ALA A 122 17.01 4.54 -14.17
C ALA A 122 16.77 3.20 -13.45
N ILE A 123 16.21 2.23 -14.18
CA ILE A 123 15.73 0.96 -13.61
C ILE A 123 16.80 0.23 -12.80
N GLY A 124 18.06 0.19 -13.25
CA GLY A 124 19.16 -0.43 -12.50
C GLY A 124 19.33 0.20 -11.12
N LYS A 125 19.31 1.55 -11.05
CA LYS A 125 19.43 2.25 -9.77
C LYS A 125 18.23 2.00 -8.85
N ARG A 126 17.03 1.82 -9.38
CA ARG A 126 15.85 1.45 -8.57
C ARG A 126 15.98 0.04 -7.99
N PHE A 127 16.58 -0.89 -8.73
CA PHE A 127 16.89 -2.22 -8.20
C PHE A 127 18.01 -2.18 -7.15
N ASP A 128 19.06 -1.37 -7.34
CA ASP A 128 20.08 -1.18 -6.29
C ASP A 128 19.43 -0.69 -4.98
N LEU A 129 18.52 0.32 -5.08
CA LEU A 129 17.79 0.85 -3.91
C LEU A 129 16.93 -0.22 -3.25
N LEU A 130 16.33 -1.11 -4.03
CA LEU A 130 15.51 -2.20 -3.51
C LEU A 130 16.38 -3.26 -2.82
N GLU A 131 17.54 -3.62 -3.39
CA GLU A 131 18.50 -4.55 -2.78
C GLU A 131 19.07 -3.98 -1.47
N ASP A 132 19.42 -2.69 -1.45
CA ASP A 132 19.94 -2.02 -0.25
C ASP A 132 18.90 -1.95 0.90
N ALA A 133 17.60 -2.12 0.56
CA ALA A 133 16.51 -2.05 1.53
C ALA A 133 16.14 -3.41 2.14
N LEU A 134 16.61 -4.51 1.58
CA LEU A 134 16.30 -5.89 2.00
C LEU A 134 17.35 -6.46 2.94
#